data_cdb153876881f8d78e9f8bcd0a16be4b
#
_entry.id   cdb153876881f8d78e9f8bcd0a16be4b
#
_cell.length_a   1.000
_cell.length_b   1.000
_cell.length_c   1.000
_cell.angle_alpha   90.00
_cell.angle_beta   90.00
_cell.angle_gamma   90.00
#
_symmetry.space_group_name_H-M   'P 1'
#
loop_
_entity.id
_entity.type
_entity.pdbx_description
1 polymer ?
#
loop_
_entity_poly.entity_id
_entity_poly.type
_entity_poly.pdbx_seq_one_letter_code
_entity_poly.pdbx_strand_id
1 'polypeptide(L)'
;MRKTLLALSLLVPTLSNAAVYQCTVEGHTVFSDKPCGADAREIEVHAPEVSGSGPMVSDQAKRFLKQRDKQAQIRQIDRAIELQEERKAAARDAMDEALIRYQQKKVYANNNLAGAVWESSLAEEAEVLRKRFQAEIDAADREIDRLLDERRRIIDSD
;
A
#
# COMPACT_ATOMS: atom_id res chain seq x y z
N MET A 1 -61.77 -16.30 3.06
CA MET A 1 -60.76 -17.30 2.71
C MET A 1 -60.29 -17.05 1.27
N ARG A 2 -59.19 -16.30 1.09
CA ARG A 2 -58.62 -16.00 -0.22
C ARG A 2 -57.27 -16.75 -0.33
N LYS A 3 -57.25 -17.77 -1.21
CA LYS A 3 -56.08 -18.58 -1.54
C LYS A 3 -55.27 -17.83 -2.58
N THR A 4 -54.13 -17.23 -2.20
CA THR A 4 -53.13 -16.68 -3.13
C THR A 4 -52.20 -17.80 -3.59
N LEU A 5 -52.31 -18.18 -4.87
CA LEU A 5 -51.38 -19.06 -5.58
C LEU A 5 -50.12 -18.26 -5.93
N LEU A 6 -49.00 -18.55 -5.29
CA LEU A 6 -47.68 -18.07 -5.65
C LEU A 6 -47.17 -18.91 -6.84
N ALA A 7 -47.11 -18.30 -8.02
CA ALA A 7 -46.47 -18.88 -9.20
C ALA A 7 -44.94 -18.75 -9.06
N LEU A 8 -44.27 -19.86 -8.78
CA LEU A 8 -42.81 -19.99 -8.75
C LEU A 8 -42.28 -20.08 -10.19
N SER A 9 -41.79 -18.95 -10.74
CA SER A 9 -41.17 -18.88 -12.07
C SER A 9 -39.78 -19.53 -12.01
N LEU A 10 -39.62 -20.71 -12.63
CA LEU A 10 -38.33 -21.38 -12.85
C LEU A 10 -37.54 -20.57 -13.91
N LEU A 11 -36.51 -19.82 -13.47
CA LEU A 11 -35.47 -19.30 -14.36
C LEU A 11 -34.60 -20.48 -14.80
N VAL A 12 -34.79 -20.96 -16.03
CA VAL A 12 -33.89 -21.91 -16.66
C VAL A 12 -32.69 -21.13 -17.19
N PRO A 13 -31.44 -21.37 -16.73
CA PRO A 13 -30.27 -20.78 -17.34
C PRO A 13 -30.09 -21.34 -18.74
N THR A 14 -30.20 -20.51 -19.76
CA THR A 14 -29.82 -20.87 -21.12
C THR A 14 -28.30 -20.93 -21.19
N LEU A 15 -27.73 -22.14 -21.33
CA LEU A 15 -26.34 -22.37 -21.69
C LEU A 15 -26.12 -21.78 -23.08
N SER A 16 -25.61 -20.57 -23.18
CA SER A 16 -25.16 -19.99 -24.45
C SER A 16 -23.83 -20.64 -24.84
N ASN A 17 -23.86 -21.56 -25.81
CA ASN A 17 -22.64 -21.97 -26.49
C ASN A 17 -22.10 -20.77 -27.28
N ALA A 18 -20.95 -20.24 -26.92
CA ALA A 18 -20.25 -19.23 -27.70
C ALA A 18 -19.58 -19.93 -28.89
N ALA A 19 -20.20 -19.90 -30.05
CA ALA A 19 -19.60 -20.36 -31.31
C ALA A 19 -18.65 -19.27 -31.85
N VAL A 20 -17.43 -19.63 -32.22
CA VAL A 20 -16.47 -18.72 -32.88
C VAL A 20 -16.39 -19.07 -34.34
N TYR A 21 -16.61 -18.09 -35.22
CA TYR A 21 -16.55 -18.24 -36.67
C TYR A 21 -15.26 -17.65 -37.22
N GLN A 22 -14.61 -18.40 -38.10
CA GLN A 22 -13.48 -17.92 -38.90
C GLN A 22 -13.98 -17.53 -40.30
N CYS A 23 -13.70 -16.30 -40.73
CA CYS A 23 -14.05 -15.81 -42.06
C CYS A 23 -12.83 -15.18 -42.72
N THR A 24 -12.87 -15.11 -44.06
CA THR A 24 -11.87 -14.40 -44.86
C THR A 24 -12.47 -13.10 -45.38
N VAL A 25 -11.97 -11.94 -44.92
CA VAL A 25 -12.38 -10.62 -45.39
C VAL A 25 -11.17 -9.95 -46.04
N GLU A 26 -11.27 -9.62 -47.31
CA GLU A 26 -10.19 -8.98 -48.08
C GLU A 26 -8.84 -9.71 -48.01
N GLY A 27 -8.86 -11.05 -47.97
CA GLY A 27 -7.63 -11.86 -47.88
C GLY A 27 -7.06 -12.02 -46.46
N HIS A 28 -7.72 -11.45 -45.45
CA HIS A 28 -7.32 -11.59 -44.06
C HIS A 28 -8.27 -12.50 -43.26
N THR A 29 -7.73 -13.37 -42.42
CA THR A 29 -8.54 -14.21 -41.55
C THR A 29 -9.04 -13.38 -40.35
N VAL A 30 -10.36 -13.33 -40.16
CA VAL A 30 -11.03 -12.63 -39.07
C VAL A 30 -11.82 -13.65 -38.26
N PHE A 31 -11.79 -13.51 -36.92
CA PHE A 31 -12.58 -14.32 -35.98
C PHE A 31 -13.74 -13.48 -35.45
N SER A 32 -14.97 -14.06 -35.44
CA SER A 32 -16.17 -13.37 -35.00
C SER A 32 -17.07 -14.30 -34.19
N ASP A 33 -17.88 -13.72 -33.32
CA ASP A 33 -18.95 -14.41 -32.55
C ASP A 33 -20.23 -14.62 -33.41
N LYS A 34 -20.23 -14.11 -34.64
CA LYS A 34 -21.33 -14.24 -35.63
C LYS A 34 -20.79 -14.65 -37.00
N PRO A 35 -21.55 -15.42 -37.76
CA PRO A 35 -21.14 -15.76 -39.13
C PRO A 35 -20.99 -14.48 -39.98
N CYS A 36 -19.78 -14.24 -40.49
CA CYS A 36 -19.37 -13.02 -41.16
C CYS A 36 -19.37 -13.10 -42.70
N GLY A 37 -20.00 -14.11 -43.29
CA GLY A 37 -20.14 -14.28 -44.76
C GLY A 37 -20.50 -15.70 -45.15
N ALA A 38 -20.60 -15.96 -46.49
CA ALA A 38 -20.95 -17.28 -47.02
C ALA A 38 -19.84 -18.34 -46.79
N ASP A 39 -18.63 -17.91 -46.49
CA ASP A 39 -17.43 -18.71 -46.18
C ASP A 39 -17.13 -18.81 -44.67
N ALA A 40 -18.07 -18.39 -43.81
CA ALA A 40 -17.96 -18.51 -42.40
C ALA A 40 -17.85 -19.98 -41.94
N ARG A 41 -16.73 -20.33 -41.33
CA ARG A 41 -16.48 -21.66 -40.79
C ARG A 41 -16.50 -21.62 -39.28
N GLU A 42 -17.40 -22.39 -38.67
CA GLU A 42 -17.42 -22.54 -37.22
C GLU A 42 -16.15 -23.30 -36.73
N ILE A 43 -15.47 -22.72 -35.74
CA ILE A 43 -14.30 -23.34 -35.13
C ILE A 43 -14.68 -23.76 -33.72
N GLU A 44 -14.54 -25.04 -33.46
CA GLU A 44 -14.65 -25.58 -32.11
C GLU A 44 -13.36 -25.23 -31.34
N VAL A 45 -13.44 -24.20 -30.49
CA VAL A 45 -12.31 -23.82 -29.61
C VAL A 45 -12.30 -24.81 -28.44
N HIS A 46 -11.47 -25.83 -28.56
CA HIS A 46 -11.19 -26.67 -27.42
C HIS A 46 -10.29 -25.88 -26.44
N ALA A 47 -10.84 -25.54 -25.28
CA ALA A 47 -9.99 -25.12 -24.18
C ALA A 47 -8.96 -26.24 -23.93
N PRO A 48 -7.65 -25.94 -23.86
CA PRO A 48 -6.68 -26.96 -23.53
C PRO A 48 -7.11 -27.63 -22.21
N GLU A 49 -7.29 -28.95 -22.24
CA GLU A 49 -7.55 -29.69 -21.02
C GLU A 49 -6.38 -29.43 -20.07
N VAL A 50 -6.62 -28.62 -19.03
CA VAL A 50 -5.66 -28.42 -17.96
C VAL A 50 -5.62 -29.70 -17.15
N SER A 51 -4.96 -30.71 -17.70
CA SER A 51 -4.63 -31.91 -16.96
C SER A 51 -3.79 -31.47 -15.78
N GLY A 52 -4.39 -31.36 -14.61
CA GLY A 52 -3.95 -31.27 -13.24
C GLY A 52 -2.51 -30.85 -12.83
N SER A 53 -1.62 -30.61 -13.75
CA SER A 53 -0.32 -29.97 -13.52
C SER A 53 -0.44 -28.55 -14.04
N GLY A 54 -0.75 -27.60 -13.16
CA GLY A 54 -0.62 -26.16 -13.48
C GLY A 54 0.70 -25.92 -14.20
N PRO A 55 0.82 -24.88 -15.03
CA PRO A 55 2.04 -24.63 -15.80
C PRO A 55 3.22 -24.70 -14.86
N MET A 56 4.13 -25.66 -15.11
CA MET A 56 5.37 -25.78 -14.31
C MET A 56 6.12 -24.48 -14.50
N VAL A 57 5.98 -23.58 -13.51
CA VAL A 57 6.71 -22.32 -13.50
C VAL A 57 8.20 -22.69 -13.53
N SER A 58 8.89 -22.30 -14.59
CA SER A 58 10.33 -22.61 -14.74
C SER A 58 11.10 -22.11 -13.52
N ASP A 59 12.18 -22.76 -13.16
CA ASP A 59 13.00 -22.33 -12.01
C ASP A 59 13.56 -20.91 -12.21
N GLN A 60 13.78 -20.52 -13.45
CA GLN A 60 14.16 -19.15 -13.79
C GLN A 60 13.03 -18.15 -13.44
N ALA A 61 11.77 -18.46 -13.75
CA ALA A 61 10.64 -17.62 -13.40
C ALA A 61 10.42 -17.56 -11.88
N LYS A 62 10.62 -18.67 -11.17
CA LYS A 62 10.56 -18.68 -9.68
C LYS A 62 11.62 -17.77 -9.07
N ARG A 63 12.86 -17.82 -9.58
CA ARG A 63 13.96 -16.93 -9.13
C ARG A 63 13.64 -15.47 -9.41
N PHE A 64 13.11 -15.16 -10.59
CA PHE A 64 12.69 -13.81 -10.95
C PHE A 64 11.60 -13.28 -10.01
N LEU A 65 10.57 -14.09 -9.73
CA LEU A 65 9.50 -13.71 -8.79
C LEU A 65 10.05 -13.49 -7.38
N LYS A 66 10.91 -14.39 -6.87
CA LYS A 66 11.57 -14.22 -5.57
C LYS A 66 12.36 -12.91 -5.49
N GLN A 67 13.14 -12.61 -6.52
CA GLN A 67 13.92 -11.37 -6.59
C GLN A 67 13.05 -10.13 -6.65
N ARG A 68 11.98 -10.16 -7.43
CA ARG A 68 10.99 -9.06 -7.51
C ARG A 68 10.32 -8.81 -6.15
N ASP A 69 9.93 -9.88 -5.46
CA ASP A 69 9.26 -9.79 -4.16
C ASP A 69 10.24 -9.26 -3.08
N LYS A 70 11.49 -9.72 -3.09
CA LYS A 70 12.59 -9.18 -2.26
C LYS A 70 12.77 -7.66 -2.48
N GLN A 71 12.85 -7.23 -3.74
CA GLN A 71 12.93 -5.81 -4.06
C GLN A 71 11.70 -5.00 -3.63
N ALA A 72 10.50 -5.60 -3.72
CA ALA A 72 9.28 -4.94 -3.26
C ALA A 72 9.28 -4.73 -1.74
N GLN A 73 9.75 -5.72 -0.97
CA GLN A 73 9.90 -5.63 0.49
C GLN A 73 10.93 -4.54 0.86
N ILE A 74 12.10 -4.52 0.21
CA ILE A 74 13.12 -3.48 0.45
C ILE A 74 12.53 -2.09 0.21
N ARG A 75 11.85 -1.85 -0.92
CA ARG A 75 11.22 -0.56 -1.19
C ARG A 75 10.15 -0.18 -0.16
N GLN A 76 9.47 -1.15 0.43
CA GLN A 76 8.49 -0.91 1.47
C GLN A 76 9.16 -0.45 2.78
N ILE A 77 10.28 -1.08 3.14
CA ILE A 77 11.09 -0.69 4.29
C ILE A 77 11.71 0.70 4.08
N ASP A 78 12.27 0.98 2.89
CA ASP A 78 12.86 2.27 2.58
C ASP A 78 11.84 3.42 2.75
N ARG A 79 10.59 3.23 2.28
CA ARG A 79 9.49 4.20 2.53
C ARG A 79 9.12 4.35 4.02
N ALA A 80 9.19 3.26 4.78
CA ALA A 80 8.93 3.31 6.21
C ALA A 80 10.04 4.07 6.96
N ILE A 81 11.29 3.94 6.54
CA ILE A 81 12.42 4.72 7.07
C ILE A 81 12.22 6.20 6.76
N GLU A 82 11.92 6.55 5.52
CA GLU A 82 11.66 7.93 5.09
C GLU A 82 10.57 8.58 5.95
N LEU A 83 9.47 7.88 6.20
CA LEU A 83 8.39 8.35 7.07
C LEU A 83 8.86 8.61 8.51
N GLN A 84 9.77 7.79 9.07
CA GLN A 84 10.32 8.03 10.41
C GLN A 84 11.29 9.22 10.43
N GLU A 85 12.10 9.41 9.38
CA GLU A 85 12.95 10.59 9.25
C GLU A 85 12.14 11.89 9.16
N GLU A 86 11.03 11.89 8.41
CA GLU A 86 10.10 13.02 8.37
C GLU A 86 9.49 13.32 9.75
N ARG A 87 9.07 12.29 10.49
CA ARG A 87 8.55 12.44 11.88
C ARG A 87 9.60 13.02 12.81
N LYS A 88 10.83 12.54 12.72
CA LYS A 88 11.96 13.03 13.50
C LYS A 88 12.26 14.51 13.19
N ALA A 89 12.26 14.88 11.91
CA ALA A 89 12.43 16.27 11.49
C ALA A 89 11.30 17.16 12.04
N ALA A 90 10.05 16.75 11.89
CA ALA A 90 8.89 17.48 12.40
C ALA A 90 8.93 17.65 13.94
N ALA A 91 9.37 16.62 14.68
CA ALA A 91 9.54 16.71 16.13
C ALA A 91 10.64 17.71 16.54
N ARG A 92 11.75 17.77 15.78
CA ARG A 92 12.82 18.78 15.99
C ARG A 92 12.32 20.18 15.74
N ASP A 93 11.66 20.41 14.61
CA ASP A 93 11.11 21.73 14.25
C ASP A 93 10.08 22.18 15.29
N ALA A 94 9.20 21.29 15.75
CA ALA A 94 8.21 21.60 16.78
C ALA A 94 8.86 21.90 18.13
N MET A 95 9.97 21.23 18.47
CA MET A 95 10.76 21.52 19.68
C MET A 95 11.39 22.91 19.59
N ASP A 96 12.02 23.24 18.47
CA ASP A 96 12.68 24.53 18.27
C ASP A 96 11.65 25.68 18.31
N GLU A 97 10.49 25.50 17.67
CA GLU A 97 9.40 26.47 17.72
C GLU A 97 8.86 26.67 19.16
N ALA A 98 8.73 25.59 19.93
CA ALA A 98 8.31 25.66 21.33
C ALA A 98 9.33 26.42 22.20
N LEU A 99 10.63 26.21 21.97
CA LEU A 99 11.71 26.92 22.68
C LEU A 99 11.75 28.39 22.29
N ILE A 100 11.53 28.75 21.03
CA ILE A 100 11.41 30.15 20.59
C ILE A 100 10.22 30.84 21.28
N ARG A 101 9.06 30.20 21.34
CA ARG A 101 7.89 30.72 22.06
C ARG A 101 8.17 30.89 23.56
N TYR A 102 8.90 29.98 24.18
CA TYR A 102 9.35 30.11 25.56
C TYR A 102 10.22 31.36 25.74
N GLN A 103 11.24 31.55 24.91
CA GLN A 103 12.09 32.73 24.95
C GLN A 103 11.31 34.05 24.80
N GLN A 104 10.34 34.06 23.89
CA GLN A 104 9.47 35.24 23.71
C GLN A 104 8.65 35.56 24.96
N LYS A 105 8.05 34.54 25.60
CA LYS A 105 7.29 34.71 26.86
C LYS A 105 8.19 35.22 27.98
N LYS A 106 9.43 34.71 28.09
CA LYS A 106 10.38 35.08 29.12
C LYS A 106 10.70 36.61 29.10
N VAL A 107 10.75 37.23 27.93
CA VAL A 107 11.02 38.67 27.80
C VAL A 107 9.97 39.52 28.53
N TYR A 108 8.75 39.02 28.72
CA TYR A 108 7.68 39.74 29.41
C TYR A 108 7.62 39.45 30.91
N ALA A 109 8.56 38.65 31.47
CA ALA A 109 8.65 38.43 32.91
C ALA A 109 9.06 39.75 33.62
N ASN A 110 8.21 40.21 34.55
CA ASN A 110 8.51 41.39 35.34
C ASN A 110 9.67 41.11 36.35
N ASN A 111 10.48 42.12 36.59
CA ASN A 111 11.60 42.03 37.52
C ASN A 111 11.14 42.13 39.00
N ASN A 112 10.25 41.26 39.43
CA ASN A 112 9.72 41.14 40.79
C ASN A 112 9.47 39.70 41.17
N LEU A 113 9.04 39.40 42.41
CA LEU A 113 8.81 38.06 42.90
C LEU A 113 7.77 37.27 42.01
N ALA A 114 6.71 37.90 41.61
CA ALA A 114 5.69 37.30 40.73
C ALA A 114 6.28 36.93 39.34
N GLY A 115 7.15 37.77 38.79
CA GLY A 115 7.88 37.51 37.55
C GLY A 115 8.85 36.32 37.70
N ALA A 116 9.55 36.22 38.82
CA ALA A 116 10.46 35.11 39.10
C ALA A 116 9.71 33.75 39.21
N VAL A 117 8.56 33.73 39.89
CA VAL A 117 7.71 32.52 39.97
C VAL A 117 7.16 32.13 38.58
N TRP A 118 6.75 33.10 37.80
CA TRP A 118 6.26 32.87 36.42
C TRP A 118 7.38 32.35 35.52
N GLU A 119 8.61 32.92 35.61
CA GLU A 119 9.77 32.46 34.85
C GLU A 119 10.12 31.01 35.19
N SER A 120 10.07 30.62 36.50
CA SER A 120 10.29 29.26 36.95
C SER A 120 9.24 28.29 36.34
N SER A 121 7.96 28.67 36.35
CA SER A 121 6.90 27.87 35.77
C SER A 121 7.07 27.68 34.25
N LEU A 122 7.47 28.75 33.55
CA LEU A 122 7.78 28.65 32.12
C LEU A 122 8.98 27.76 31.83
N ALA A 123 10.00 27.77 32.69
CA ALA A 123 11.17 26.90 32.55
C ALA A 123 10.80 25.42 32.72
N GLU A 124 9.95 25.10 33.70
CA GLU A 124 9.42 23.75 33.90
C GLU A 124 8.60 23.28 32.71
N GLU A 125 7.71 24.13 32.16
CA GLU A 125 6.91 23.85 30.96
C GLU A 125 7.82 23.55 29.76
N ALA A 126 8.86 24.37 29.52
CA ALA A 126 9.81 24.18 28.44
C ALA A 126 10.60 22.87 28.58
N GLU A 127 10.97 22.48 29.81
CA GLU A 127 11.67 21.23 30.09
C GLU A 127 10.78 20.00 29.82
N VAL A 128 9.50 20.07 30.21
CA VAL A 128 8.53 19.00 29.92
C VAL A 128 8.34 18.84 28.40
N LEU A 129 8.18 19.94 27.67
CA LEU A 129 8.05 19.92 26.23
C LEU A 129 9.30 19.36 25.54
N ARG A 130 10.49 19.79 25.97
CA ARG A 130 11.75 19.27 25.44
C ARG A 130 11.86 17.76 25.65
N LYS A 131 11.58 17.25 26.85
CA LYS A 131 11.60 15.81 27.15
C LYS A 131 10.62 15.03 26.28
N ARG A 132 9.43 15.59 26.04
CA ARG A 132 8.43 14.98 25.17
C ARG A 132 8.94 14.84 23.73
N PHE A 133 9.41 15.93 23.13
CA PHE A 133 9.91 15.89 21.75
C PHE A 133 11.17 15.02 21.63
N GLN A 134 12.07 15.05 22.62
CA GLN A 134 13.22 14.15 22.65
C GLN A 134 12.79 12.68 22.66
N ALA A 135 11.77 12.33 23.43
CA ALA A 135 11.25 10.96 23.46
C ALA A 135 10.63 10.54 22.10
N GLU A 136 10.01 11.46 21.36
CA GLU A 136 9.50 11.24 20.01
C GLU A 136 10.65 11.02 19.02
N ILE A 137 11.71 11.83 19.08
CA ILE A 137 12.93 11.67 18.27
C ILE A 137 13.59 10.33 18.54
N ASP A 138 13.80 9.98 19.81
CA ASP A 138 14.43 8.72 20.22
C ASP A 138 13.59 7.50 19.82
N ALA A 139 12.27 7.63 19.78
CA ALA A 139 11.37 6.57 19.31
C ALA A 139 11.50 6.37 17.78
N ALA A 140 11.59 7.46 17.03
CA ALA A 140 11.82 7.40 15.58
C ALA A 140 13.19 6.78 15.25
N ASP A 141 14.25 7.17 15.98
CA ASP A 141 15.59 6.60 15.79
C ASP A 141 15.61 5.09 16.04
N ARG A 142 15.00 4.64 17.14
CA ARG A 142 14.91 3.18 17.41
C ARG A 142 14.14 2.42 16.32
N GLU A 143 13.10 3.01 15.76
CA GLU A 143 12.35 2.37 14.68
C GLU A 143 13.14 2.35 13.38
N ILE A 144 13.90 3.40 13.07
CA ILE A 144 14.81 3.44 11.92
C ILE A 144 15.87 2.32 12.05
N ASP A 145 16.49 2.19 13.20
CA ASP A 145 17.49 1.14 13.46
C ASP A 145 16.89 -0.26 13.26
N ARG A 146 15.68 -0.50 13.77
CA ARG A 146 14.96 -1.77 13.59
C ARG A 146 14.70 -2.06 12.10
N LEU A 147 14.24 -1.05 11.34
CA LEU A 147 13.95 -1.16 9.91
C LEU A 147 15.24 -1.41 9.10
N LEU A 148 16.34 -0.76 9.45
CA LEU A 148 17.64 -0.99 8.81
C LEU A 148 18.14 -2.42 9.05
N ASP A 149 17.95 -2.96 10.25
CA ASP A 149 18.30 -4.34 10.55
C ASP A 149 17.43 -5.33 9.78
N GLU A 150 16.12 -5.06 9.66
CA GLU A 150 15.21 -5.87 8.85
C GLU A 150 15.61 -5.86 7.36
N ARG A 151 15.89 -4.67 6.83
CA ARG A 151 16.40 -4.49 5.45
C ARG A 151 17.66 -5.30 5.20
N ARG A 152 18.62 -5.26 6.13
CA ARG A 152 19.87 -6.02 6.06
C ARG A 152 19.61 -7.53 6.00
N ARG A 153 18.74 -8.06 6.88
CA ARG A 153 18.36 -9.49 6.87
C ARG A 153 17.76 -9.93 5.54
N ILE A 154 16.91 -9.09 4.92
CA ILE A 154 16.33 -9.37 3.61
C ILE A 154 17.41 -9.39 2.53
N ILE A 155 18.36 -8.46 2.56
CA ILE A 155 19.47 -8.40 1.59
C ILE A 155 20.34 -9.65 1.71
N ASP A 156 20.66 -10.08 2.91
CA ASP A 156 21.57 -11.20 3.20
C ASP A 156 20.88 -12.58 3.06
N SER A 157 19.54 -12.63 2.92
CA SER A 157 18.79 -13.88 2.71
C SER A 157 18.87 -14.32 1.26
N ASP A 158 19.91 -15.04 0.87
CA ASP A 158 20.01 -15.74 -0.43
C ASP A 158 19.58 -17.21 -0.35
#